data_b1c60b3f69e24e8710520c86275ea20c
#
_entry.id   b1c60b3f69e24e8710520c86275ea20c
#
_cell.length_a   1.000
_cell.length_b   1.000
_cell.length_c   1.000
_cell.angle_alpha   90.00
_cell.angle_beta   90.00
_cell.angle_gamma   90.00
#
_symmetry.space_group_name_H-M   'P 1'
#
loop_
_entity.id
_entity.type
_entity.pdbx_description
1 polymer ?
#
loop_
_entity_poly.entity_id
_entity_poly.type
_entity_poly.pdbx_seq_one_letter_code
_entity_poly.pdbx_strand_id
1 'polypeptide(L)'
;MRQIITPRIDMGGHFAPMVQQIQEVQVKKIGILGGMSAASTQIYYQTLCSLTESELGGLHSPNLLIRSVDFVPLALHMNDGNWSAIGDTLHAEAKLLAAGGAELIVLATNTMHKLKDQIMQGIDLPFIHIAEATATAVLAGGSKRPAFFATKFTMQEAFYLDILRDNGLDPIVPNTTEQDVINDIIFDELCKNIATSESEAVYLDILNRLKAQGADSVILGCTEIFLLLNAQNTGVPVYDTTQIHCQAALRAALD
;
A
#
# COMPACT_ATOMS: atom_id res chain seq x y z
N MET A 1 22.57 23.45 -10.12
CA MET A 1 22.91 22.30 -10.98
C MET A 1 24.17 21.64 -10.45
N ARG A 2 24.08 20.48 -9.82
CA ARG A 2 25.25 19.67 -9.46
C ARG A 2 25.53 18.70 -10.60
N GLN A 3 26.80 18.51 -10.90
CA GLN A 3 27.26 17.55 -11.91
C GLN A 3 27.49 16.20 -11.24
N ILE A 4 26.83 15.15 -11.67
CA ILE A 4 27.19 13.78 -11.29
C ILE A 4 28.10 13.21 -12.34
N ILE A 5 29.23 12.66 -11.88
CA ILE A 5 30.19 11.96 -12.70
C ILE A 5 29.83 10.48 -12.62
N THR A 6 29.24 9.93 -13.68
CA THR A 6 29.10 8.48 -13.80
C THR A 6 30.38 7.90 -14.40
N PRO A 7 31.12 7.04 -13.69
CA PRO A 7 32.31 6.40 -14.27
C PRO A 7 31.88 5.37 -15.32
N ARG A 8 32.40 5.48 -16.50
CA ARG A 8 32.35 4.42 -17.51
C ARG A 8 33.73 3.77 -17.57
N ILE A 9 33.79 2.46 -17.48
CA ILE A 9 35.02 1.71 -17.68
C ILE A 9 35.24 1.61 -19.20
N ASP A 10 36.33 2.16 -19.72
CA ASP A 10 36.77 1.91 -21.07
C ASP A 10 37.46 0.54 -21.17
N MET A 11 37.67 0.07 -22.40
CA MET A 11 38.33 -1.22 -22.65
C MET A 11 39.80 -1.27 -22.18
N GLY A 12 40.36 -0.17 -21.71
CA GLY A 12 41.71 -0.06 -21.13
C GLY A 12 41.72 0.01 -19.61
N GLY A 13 40.58 -0.09 -18.93
CA GLY A 13 40.50 -0.05 -17.47
C GLY A 13 40.59 1.33 -16.83
N HIS A 14 40.54 2.40 -17.63
CA HIS A 14 40.55 3.78 -17.12
C HIS A 14 39.15 4.31 -16.89
N PHE A 15 38.94 4.96 -15.75
CA PHE A 15 37.69 5.67 -15.46
C PHE A 15 37.71 7.02 -16.19
N ALA A 16 36.95 7.13 -17.29
CA ALA A 16 36.70 8.42 -17.90
C ALA A 16 35.52 9.10 -17.21
N PRO A 17 35.65 10.30 -16.68
CA PRO A 17 34.51 11.01 -16.09
C PRO A 17 33.56 11.47 -17.20
N MET A 18 32.37 10.86 -17.27
CA MET A 18 31.29 11.40 -18.05
C MET A 18 30.51 12.36 -17.17
N VAL A 19 30.67 13.65 -17.41
CA VAL A 19 29.89 14.68 -16.70
C VAL A 19 28.54 14.78 -17.37
N GLN A 20 27.53 14.15 -16.78
CA GLN A 20 26.13 14.40 -17.13
C GLN A 20 25.59 15.51 -16.23
N GLN A 21 24.99 16.55 -16.81
CA GLN A 21 24.22 17.51 -16.01
C GLN A 21 23.00 16.78 -15.46
N ILE A 22 23.00 16.52 -14.16
CA ILE A 22 21.82 16.00 -13.48
C ILE A 22 21.02 17.21 -13.00
N GLN A 23 19.79 17.29 -13.44
CA GLN A 23 18.82 18.09 -12.75
C GLN A 23 18.63 17.46 -11.37
N GLU A 24 18.97 18.19 -10.30
CA GLU A 24 18.74 17.75 -8.93
C GLU A 24 17.22 17.72 -8.72
N VAL A 25 16.62 16.54 -8.88
CA VAL A 25 15.21 16.33 -8.52
C VAL A 25 15.18 16.22 -7.00
N GLN A 26 14.61 17.22 -6.37
CA GLN A 26 14.43 17.20 -4.92
C GLN A 26 13.23 16.29 -4.59
N VAL A 27 13.52 15.09 -4.12
CA VAL A 27 12.51 14.12 -3.69
C VAL A 27 12.25 14.32 -2.20
N LYS A 28 11.01 14.64 -1.83
CA LYS A 28 10.61 14.74 -0.42
C LYS A 28 10.86 13.43 0.32
N LYS A 29 11.18 13.55 1.60
CA LYS A 29 11.43 12.39 2.47
C LYS A 29 10.11 11.75 2.89
N ILE A 30 9.87 10.51 2.47
CA ILE A 30 8.67 9.74 2.79
C ILE A 30 8.86 9.05 4.15
N GLY A 31 8.01 9.36 5.12
CA GLY A 31 7.91 8.64 6.39
C GLY A 31 6.97 7.45 6.26
N ILE A 32 7.48 6.23 6.43
CA ILE A 32 6.68 5.00 6.40
C ILE A 32 6.45 4.52 7.83
N LEU A 33 5.19 4.50 8.25
CA LEU A 33 4.75 3.85 9.48
C LEU A 33 4.33 2.41 9.14
N GLY A 34 5.16 1.46 9.52
CA GLY A 34 5.06 0.05 9.14
C GLY A 34 5.18 -0.91 10.32
N GLY A 35 5.43 -2.18 10.02
CA GLY A 35 5.52 -3.26 11.00
C GLY A 35 4.22 -4.04 11.21
N MET A 36 3.16 -3.69 10.49
CA MET A 36 1.81 -4.26 10.66
C MET A 36 1.25 -4.98 9.38
N SER A 37 1.88 -5.80 8.69
CA SER A 37 3.01 -6.65 9.04
C SER A 37 4.40 -6.10 8.63
N ALA A 38 5.47 -6.82 9.05
CA ALA A 38 6.82 -6.58 8.57
C ALA A 38 6.94 -6.93 7.07
N ALA A 39 6.26 -7.99 6.59
CA ALA A 39 6.22 -8.38 5.19
C ALA A 39 5.60 -7.27 4.31
N SER A 40 4.47 -6.69 4.73
CA SER A 40 3.87 -5.54 4.07
C SER A 40 4.85 -4.37 3.97
N THR A 41 5.55 -4.05 5.05
CA THR A 41 6.53 -2.95 5.08
C THR A 41 7.70 -3.20 4.11
N GLN A 42 8.16 -4.44 3.98
CA GLN A 42 9.17 -4.83 3.01
C GLN A 42 8.68 -4.61 1.57
N ILE A 43 7.42 -4.96 1.28
CA ILE A 43 6.81 -4.73 -0.03
C ILE A 43 6.77 -3.23 -0.35
N TYR A 44 6.38 -2.37 0.61
CA TYR A 44 6.41 -0.92 0.44
C TYR A 44 7.80 -0.41 0.08
N TYR A 45 8.84 -0.85 0.81
CA TYR A 45 10.21 -0.47 0.52
C TYR A 45 10.64 -0.87 -0.89
N GLN A 46 10.42 -2.13 -1.28
CA GLN A 46 10.79 -2.64 -2.60
C GLN A 46 10.03 -1.93 -3.72
N THR A 47 8.72 -1.72 -3.53
CA THR A 47 7.87 -1.05 -4.53
C THR A 47 8.30 0.39 -4.73
N LEU A 48 8.54 1.14 -3.66
CA LEU A 48 9.02 2.53 -3.75
C LEU A 48 10.40 2.61 -4.42
N CYS A 49 11.31 1.67 -4.14
CA CYS A 49 12.60 1.61 -4.82
C CYS A 49 12.43 1.40 -6.32
N SER A 50 11.64 0.41 -6.73
CA SER A 50 11.39 0.09 -8.14
C SER A 50 10.68 1.23 -8.88
N LEU A 51 9.70 1.88 -8.24
CA LEU A 51 9.01 3.03 -8.81
C LEU A 51 9.94 4.23 -8.97
N THR A 52 10.79 4.50 -7.99
CA THR A 52 11.75 5.62 -8.07
C THR A 52 12.78 5.38 -9.16
N GLU A 53 13.32 4.16 -9.28
CA GLU A 53 14.22 3.79 -10.36
C GLU A 53 13.55 3.94 -11.74
N SER A 54 12.30 3.51 -11.86
CA SER A 54 11.52 3.63 -13.10
C SER A 54 11.26 5.08 -13.50
N GLU A 55 10.99 5.95 -12.53
CA GLU A 55 10.62 7.36 -12.75
C GLU A 55 11.84 8.24 -13.01
N LEU A 56 12.91 8.07 -12.21
CA LEU A 56 14.09 8.93 -12.23
C LEU A 56 15.30 8.30 -12.96
N GLY A 57 15.27 6.98 -13.16
CA GLY A 57 16.32 6.22 -13.83
C GLY A 57 17.59 6.01 -13.00
N GLY A 58 18.54 5.29 -13.57
CA GLY A 58 19.91 5.12 -13.02
C GLY A 58 19.93 4.44 -11.65
N LEU A 59 20.62 5.06 -10.69
CA LEU A 59 20.78 4.57 -9.32
C LEU A 59 19.92 5.34 -8.32
N HIS A 60 18.87 6.02 -8.77
CA HIS A 60 17.98 6.75 -7.89
C HIS A 60 17.24 5.79 -6.94
N SER A 61 17.14 6.19 -5.68
CA SER A 61 16.39 5.51 -4.63
C SER A 61 15.53 6.53 -3.89
N PRO A 62 14.38 6.11 -3.34
CA PRO A 62 13.53 7.02 -2.57
C PRO A 62 14.22 7.45 -1.29
N ASN A 63 13.97 8.68 -0.85
CA ASN A 63 14.41 9.17 0.46
C ASN A 63 13.39 8.74 1.51
N LEU A 64 13.74 7.72 2.33
CA LEU A 64 12.79 7.07 3.23
C LEU A 64 13.23 7.16 4.70
N LEU A 65 12.26 7.37 5.58
CA LEU A 65 12.33 7.04 7.00
C LEU A 65 11.29 5.96 7.29
N ILE A 66 11.70 4.85 7.91
CA ILE A 66 10.81 3.74 8.24
C ILE A 66 10.77 3.54 9.75
N ARG A 67 9.57 3.61 10.33
CA ARG A 67 9.28 3.20 11.69
C ARG A 67 8.50 1.89 11.63
N SER A 68 9.17 0.79 11.96
CA SER A 68 8.58 -0.54 12.01
C SER A 68 8.25 -0.88 13.46
N VAL A 69 6.95 -1.01 13.76
CA VAL A 69 6.48 -1.35 15.11
C VAL A 69 6.43 -2.87 15.31
N ASP A 70 6.43 -3.33 16.55
CA ASP A 70 6.05 -4.70 16.88
C ASP A 70 4.53 -4.86 16.73
N PHE A 71 4.10 -5.82 15.90
CA PHE A 71 2.68 -6.01 15.62
C PHE A 71 1.93 -6.75 16.74
N VAL A 72 2.60 -7.55 17.54
CA VAL A 72 1.94 -8.39 18.56
C VAL A 72 1.11 -7.54 19.56
N PRO A 73 1.63 -6.47 20.18
CA PRO A 73 0.82 -5.64 21.06
C PRO A 73 -0.40 -5.01 20.37
N LEU A 74 -0.23 -4.57 19.11
CA LEU A 74 -1.33 -3.97 18.34
C LEU A 74 -2.40 -5.00 17.98
N ALA A 75 -2.01 -6.23 17.62
CA ALA A 75 -2.93 -7.31 17.34
C ALA A 75 -3.76 -7.71 18.57
N LEU A 76 -3.15 -7.72 19.77
CA LEU A 76 -3.86 -7.94 21.03
C LEU A 76 -4.89 -6.84 21.27
N HIS A 77 -4.52 -5.59 21.10
CA HIS A 77 -5.46 -4.46 21.23
C HIS A 77 -6.58 -4.51 20.19
N MET A 78 -6.30 -4.97 18.95
CA MET A 78 -7.35 -5.18 17.94
C MET A 78 -8.37 -6.21 18.41
N ASN A 79 -7.91 -7.36 18.91
CA ASN A 79 -8.78 -8.43 19.41
C ASN A 79 -9.66 -7.96 20.58
N ASP A 80 -9.11 -7.11 21.44
CA ASP A 80 -9.81 -6.52 22.59
C ASP A 80 -10.70 -5.31 22.22
N GLY A 81 -10.68 -4.88 20.95
CA GLY A 81 -11.40 -3.69 20.50
C GLY A 81 -10.82 -2.38 21.04
N ASN A 82 -9.60 -2.39 21.58
CA ASN A 82 -8.95 -1.22 22.17
C ASN A 82 -8.22 -0.37 21.10
N TRP A 83 -9.01 0.23 20.23
CA TRP A 83 -8.52 1.06 19.12
C TRP A 83 -7.80 2.32 19.57
N SER A 84 -8.17 2.88 20.73
CA SER A 84 -7.50 4.07 21.30
C SER A 84 -6.01 3.79 21.59
N ALA A 85 -5.69 2.66 22.23
CA ALA A 85 -4.30 2.30 22.52
C ALA A 85 -3.46 2.08 21.26
N ILE A 86 -4.08 1.53 20.19
CA ILE A 86 -3.44 1.40 18.88
C ILE A 86 -3.13 2.80 18.32
N GLY A 87 -4.13 3.69 18.33
CA GLY A 87 -3.98 5.06 17.84
C GLY A 87 -2.89 5.84 18.59
N ASP A 88 -2.85 5.73 19.92
CA ASP A 88 -1.81 6.38 20.74
C ASP A 88 -0.40 5.88 20.39
N THR A 89 -0.25 4.57 20.23
CA THR A 89 1.03 3.96 19.81
C THR A 89 1.46 4.47 18.45
N LEU A 90 0.56 4.42 17.46
CA LEU A 90 0.88 4.83 16.08
C LEU A 90 1.09 6.35 15.98
N HIS A 91 0.38 7.15 16.79
CA HIS A 91 0.62 8.59 16.90
C HIS A 91 2.03 8.90 17.40
N ALA A 92 2.47 8.21 18.46
CA ALA A 92 3.82 8.39 18.98
C ALA A 92 4.89 8.08 17.91
N GLU A 93 4.70 7.03 17.13
CA GLU A 93 5.62 6.66 16.06
C GLU A 93 5.56 7.63 14.87
N ALA A 94 4.39 8.16 14.52
CA ALA A 94 4.24 9.19 13.50
C ALA A 94 4.96 10.49 13.89
N LYS A 95 4.92 10.87 15.17
CA LYS A 95 5.71 12.01 15.69
C LYS A 95 7.21 11.80 15.55
N LEU A 96 7.71 10.58 15.73
CA LEU A 96 9.12 10.27 15.52
C LEU A 96 9.51 10.38 14.05
N LEU A 97 8.63 9.99 13.12
CA LEU A 97 8.85 10.20 11.69
C LEU A 97 8.94 11.70 11.36
N ALA A 98 7.99 12.49 11.85
CA ALA A 98 7.98 13.93 11.66
C ALA A 98 9.24 14.60 12.24
N ALA A 99 9.62 14.26 13.48
CA ALA A 99 10.83 14.74 14.14
C ALA A 99 12.12 14.30 13.40
N GLY A 100 12.11 13.14 12.75
CA GLY A 100 13.18 12.63 11.90
C GLY A 100 13.29 13.35 10.55
N GLY A 101 12.38 14.29 10.26
CA GLY A 101 12.36 15.09 9.05
C GLY A 101 11.63 14.43 7.89
N ALA A 102 10.66 13.54 8.15
CA ALA A 102 9.70 13.14 7.12
C ALA A 102 8.92 14.37 6.64
N GLU A 103 8.61 14.41 5.35
CA GLU A 103 7.89 15.51 4.72
C GLU A 103 6.49 15.09 4.26
N LEU A 104 6.21 13.80 4.30
CA LEU A 104 4.88 13.20 4.17
C LEU A 104 4.85 11.86 4.91
N ILE A 105 3.65 11.39 5.28
CA ILE A 105 3.44 10.14 6.02
C ILE A 105 2.65 9.15 5.17
N VAL A 106 3.12 7.90 5.20
CA VAL A 106 2.49 6.72 4.58
C VAL A 106 2.31 5.66 5.65
N LEU A 107 1.12 5.07 5.74
CA LEU A 107 0.81 4.00 6.68
C LEU A 107 0.74 2.67 5.92
N ALA A 108 1.72 1.78 6.15
CA ALA A 108 1.91 0.55 5.37
C ALA A 108 0.97 -0.60 5.82
N THR A 109 -0.31 -0.32 5.91
CA THR A 109 -1.39 -1.26 6.25
C THR A 109 -2.75 -0.66 5.87
N ASN A 110 -3.72 -1.47 5.47
CA ASN A 110 -5.07 -0.95 5.17
C ASN A 110 -5.86 -0.63 6.44
N THR A 111 -5.93 -1.55 7.38
CA THR A 111 -6.84 -1.51 8.54
C THR A 111 -6.64 -0.28 9.43
N MET A 112 -5.39 0.09 9.70
CA MET A 112 -5.09 1.18 10.66
C MET A 112 -5.39 2.58 10.12
N HIS A 113 -5.72 2.72 8.82
CA HIS A 113 -6.22 3.98 8.27
C HIS A 113 -7.51 4.48 8.95
N LYS A 114 -8.28 3.56 9.58
CA LYS A 114 -9.38 3.92 10.48
C LYS A 114 -8.99 4.94 11.54
N LEU A 115 -7.73 4.95 11.94
CA LEU A 115 -7.20 5.79 13.03
C LEU A 115 -6.44 7.02 12.54
N LYS A 116 -6.56 7.37 11.24
CA LYS A 116 -5.83 8.48 10.61
C LYS A 116 -5.86 9.75 11.47
N ASP A 117 -7.04 10.17 11.92
CA ASP A 117 -7.21 11.43 12.63
C ASP A 117 -6.48 11.43 13.98
N GLN A 118 -6.50 10.32 14.71
CA GLN A 118 -5.75 10.15 15.95
C GLN A 118 -4.25 10.07 15.67
N ILE A 119 -3.82 9.32 14.67
CA ILE A 119 -2.40 9.17 14.28
C ILE A 119 -1.80 10.51 13.91
N MET A 120 -2.52 11.33 13.16
CA MET A 120 -2.04 12.61 12.63
C MET A 120 -2.34 13.80 13.52
N GLN A 121 -2.93 13.60 14.70
CA GLN A 121 -3.27 14.69 15.62
C GLN A 121 -2.03 15.56 15.94
N GLY A 122 -2.08 16.84 15.59
CA GLY A 122 -0.99 17.80 15.81
C GLY A 122 0.26 17.58 14.94
N ILE A 123 0.19 16.75 13.90
CA ILE A 123 1.24 16.55 12.91
C ILE A 123 0.79 17.24 11.63
N ASP A 124 1.48 18.32 11.26
CA ASP A 124 1.18 19.12 10.06
C ASP A 124 2.03 18.63 8.86
N LEU A 125 1.78 17.39 8.45
CA LEU A 125 2.40 16.76 7.28
C LEU A 125 1.31 16.14 6.39
N PRO A 126 1.48 16.14 5.05
CA PRO A 126 0.62 15.38 4.17
C PRO A 126 0.57 13.91 4.59
N PHE A 127 -0.63 13.36 4.67
CA PHE A 127 -0.88 11.94 4.90
C PHE A 127 -1.50 11.36 3.62
N ILE A 128 -0.81 10.39 3.02
CA ILE A 128 -1.34 9.73 1.83
C ILE A 128 -2.31 8.63 2.29
N HIS A 129 -3.59 8.82 2.02
CA HIS A 129 -4.61 7.85 2.46
C HIS A 129 -4.84 6.76 1.43
N ILE A 130 -4.62 5.49 1.83
CA ILE A 130 -4.66 4.34 0.91
C ILE A 130 -6.01 4.17 0.19
N ALA A 131 -7.13 4.39 0.88
CA ALA A 131 -8.46 4.26 0.28
C ALA A 131 -8.75 5.38 -0.72
N GLU A 132 -8.31 6.62 -0.44
CA GLU A 132 -8.44 7.77 -1.36
C GLU A 132 -7.59 7.55 -2.63
N ALA A 133 -6.34 7.10 -2.46
CA ALA A 133 -5.46 6.76 -3.58
C ALA A 133 -6.07 5.63 -4.43
N THR A 134 -6.63 4.61 -3.77
CA THR A 134 -7.30 3.48 -4.44
C THR A 134 -8.53 3.95 -5.21
N ALA A 135 -9.41 4.75 -4.60
CA ALA A 135 -10.60 5.29 -5.27
C ALA A 135 -10.22 6.08 -6.53
N THR A 136 -9.19 6.95 -6.42
CA THR A 136 -8.67 7.73 -7.54
C THR A 136 -8.18 6.82 -8.67
N ALA A 137 -7.43 5.77 -8.36
CA ALA A 137 -6.90 4.84 -9.36
C ALA A 137 -8.01 4.03 -10.05
N VAL A 138 -8.99 3.54 -9.28
CA VAL A 138 -10.13 2.78 -9.81
C VAL A 138 -10.95 3.62 -10.78
N LEU A 139 -11.25 4.88 -10.43
CA LEU A 139 -11.97 5.81 -11.29
C LEU A 139 -11.17 6.16 -12.55
N ALA A 140 -9.87 6.41 -12.42
CA ALA A 140 -9.00 6.68 -13.55
C ALA A 140 -8.92 5.49 -14.52
N GLY A 141 -9.04 4.25 -14.02
CA GLY A 141 -9.14 3.03 -14.82
C GLY A 141 -10.53 2.79 -15.44
N GLY A 142 -11.50 3.66 -15.19
CA GLY A 142 -12.86 3.57 -15.75
C GLY A 142 -13.81 2.60 -15.03
N SER A 143 -13.37 1.98 -13.94
CA SER A 143 -14.20 1.08 -13.12
C SER A 143 -15.06 1.88 -12.13
N LYS A 144 -16.21 1.32 -11.78
CA LYS A 144 -17.17 1.93 -10.84
C LYS A 144 -17.70 1.00 -9.77
N ARG A 145 -17.70 -0.30 -10.06
CA ARG A 145 -18.26 -1.33 -9.15
C ARG A 145 -17.20 -2.39 -8.82
N PRO A 146 -16.13 -2.03 -8.12
CA PRO A 146 -15.09 -2.99 -7.79
C PRO A 146 -15.59 -4.06 -6.81
N ALA A 147 -15.22 -5.32 -7.02
CA ALA A 147 -15.20 -6.31 -5.96
C ALA A 147 -14.12 -5.89 -4.95
N PHE A 148 -14.41 -5.96 -3.64
CA PHE A 148 -13.47 -5.55 -2.61
C PHE A 148 -13.08 -6.74 -1.74
N PHE A 149 -11.85 -7.20 -1.88
CA PHE A 149 -11.25 -8.27 -1.08
C PHE A 149 -10.27 -7.70 -0.07
N ALA A 150 -10.50 -7.97 1.21
CA ALA A 150 -9.66 -7.50 2.31
C ALA A 150 -9.79 -8.46 3.51
N THR A 151 -9.17 -8.14 4.63
CA THR A 151 -9.50 -8.82 5.89
C THR A 151 -10.98 -8.61 6.23
N LYS A 152 -11.59 -9.57 6.93
CA LYS A 152 -12.99 -9.49 7.35
C LYS A 152 -13.30 -8.14 8.01
N PHE A 153 -12.42 -7.69 8.90
CA PHE A 153 -12.55 -6.39 9.57
C PHE A 153 -12.66 -5.25 8.54
N THR A 154 -11.75 -5.18 7.58
CA THR A 154 -11.74 -4.09 6.58
C THR A 154 -12.94 -4.14 5.65
N MET A 155 -13.46 -5.34 5.33
CA MET A 155 -14.66 -5.51 4.52
C MET A 155 -15.97 -5.14 5.25
N GLN A 156 -16.00 -5.23 6.58
CA GLN A 156 -17.19 -4.95 7.39
C GLN A 156 -17.25 -3.52 7.92
N GLU A 157 -16.10 -2.88 8.09
CA GLU A 157 -16.04 -1.53 8.64
C GLU A 157 -16.29 -0.44 7.59
N ALA A 158 -17.08 0.54 7.99
CA ALA A 158 -17.51 1.62 7.12
C ALA A 158 -16.35 2.50 6.61
N PHE A 159 -15.29 2.69 7.41
CA PHE A 159 -14.23 3.66 7.15
C PHE A 159 -13.59 3.55 5.75
N TYR A 160 -13.45 2.33 5.23
CA TYR A 160 -12.86 2.12 3.90
C TYR A 160 -13.93 2.22 2.80
N LEU A 161 -15.04 1.52 3.00
CA LEU A 161 -16.14 1.47 2.03
C LEU A 161 -16.78 2.85 1.82
N ASP A 162 -16.90 3.65 2.88
CA ASP A 162 -17.46 4.99 2.78
C ASP A 162 -16.55 5.92 1.97
N ILE A 163 -15.22 5.85 2.14
CA ILE A 163 -14.30 6.61 1.29
C ILE A 163 -14.46 6.20 -0.18
N LEU A 164 -14.59 4.91 -0.50
CA LEU A 164 -14.83 4.47 -1.87
C LEU A 164 -16.16 5.03 -2.42
N ARG A 165 -17.24 4.97 -1.63
CA ARG A 165 -18.58 5.47 -2.00
C ARG A 165 -18.60 6.99 -2.14
N ASP A 166 -17.98 7.72 -1.22
CA ASP A 166 -17.91 9.18 -1.26
C ASP A 166 -17.14 9.68 -2.49
N ASN A 167 -16.24 8.85 -3.02
CA ASN A 167 -15.56 9.10 -4.29
C ASN A 167 -16.36 8.60 -5.52
N GLY A 168 -17.60 8.12 -5.35
CA GLY A 168 -18.48 7.74 -6.46
C GLY A 168 -18.32 6.30 -6.96
N LEU A 169 -17.70 5.42 -6.17
CA LEU A 169 -17.64 3.98 -6.42
C LEU A 169 -18.80 3.26 -5.72
N ASP A 170 -19.21 2.12 -6.26
CA ASP A 170 -20.18 1.20 -5.67
C ASP A 170 -19.52 -0.17 -5.39
N PRO A 171 -18.66 -0.27 -4.35
CA PRO A 171 -17.93 -1.50 -4.07
C PRO A 171 -18.86 -2.65 -3.67
N ILE A 172 -18.60 -3.83 -4.22
CA ILE A 172 -19.32 -5.07 -3.87
C ILE A 172 -18.40 -5.91 -2.99
N VAL A 173 -18.88 -6.24 -1.78
CA VAL A 173 -18.13 -7.10 -0.85
C VAL A 173 -18.67 -8.54 -0.91
N PRO A 174 -17.81 -9.56 -0.66
CA PRO A 174 -18.24 -10.92 -0.42
C PRO A 174 -19.28 -11.03 0.70
N ASN A 175 -20.10 -12.06 0.68
CA ASN A 175 -21.03 -12.32 1.79
C ASN A 175 -20.26 -12.75 3.06
N THR A 176 -20.95 -12.78 4.22
CA THR A 176 -20.31 -13.03 5.51
C THR A 176 -19.51 -14.35 5.56
N THR A 177 -20.06 -15.42 5.00
CA THR A 177 -19.38 -16.73 4.96
C THR A 177 -18.11 -16.67 4.10
N GLU A 178 -18.17 -15.99 2.95
CA GLU A 178 -17.02 -15.81 2.09
C GLU A 178 -15.96 -14.89 2.71
N GLN A 179 -16.40 -13.86 3.47
CA GLN A 179 -15.48 -13.02 4.23
C GLN A 179 -14.71 -13.82 5.29
N ASP A 180 -15.35 -14.80 5.94
CA ASP A 180 -14.69 -15.71 6.89
C ASP A 180 -13.62 -16.53 6.18
N VAL A 181 -13.96 -17.16 5.05
CA VAL A 181 -13.01 -17.97 4.26
C VAL A 181 -11.84 -17.13 3.76
N ILE A 182 -12.10 -15.94 3.21
CA ILE A 182 -11.05 -15.02 2.75
C ILE A 182 -10.12 -14.64 3.91
N ASN A 183 -10.70 -14.34 5.08
CA ASN A 183 -9.93 -13.96 6.26
C ASN A 183 -9.03 -15.08 6.75
N ASP A 184 -9.53 -16.30 6.80
CA ASP A 184 -8.76 -17.48 7.21
C ASP A 184 -7.59 -17.73 6.23
N ILE A 185 -7.82 -17.67 4.92
CA ILE A 185 -6.76 -17.79 3.91
C ILE A 185 -5.70 -16.68 4.10
N ILE A 186 -6.11 -15.43 4.35
CA ILE A 186 -5.16 -14.33 4.59
C ILE A 186 -4.25 -14.66 5.77
N PHE A 187 -4.80 -15.05 6.93
CA PHE A 187 -4.01 -15.23 8.15
C PHE A 187 -3.31 -16.59 8.24
N ASP A 188 -3.91 -17.64 7.72
CA ASP A 188 -3.37 -18.98 7.83
C ASP A 188 -2.39 -19.33 6.71
N GLU A 189 -2.51 -18.70 5.55
CA GLU A 189 -1.67 -18.96 4.38
C GLU A 189 -0.88 -17.72 3.93
N LEU A 190 -1.54 -16.67 3.44
CA LEU A 190 -0.89 -15.56 2.75
C LEU A 190 0.08 -14.79 3.64
N CYS A 191 -0.28 -14.52 4.89
CA CYS A 191 0.62 -13.88 5.87
C CYS A 191 1.85 -14.74 6.21
N LYS A 192 1.81 -16.04 5.89
CA LYS A 192 2.94 -16.97 6.02
C LYS A 192 3.67 -17.20 4.70
N ASN A 193 3.33 -16.39 3.68
CA ASN A 193 3.83 -16.49 2.31
C ASN A 193 3.54 -17.86 1.66
N ILE A 194 2.38 -18.42 1.97
CA ILE A 194 1.85 -19.66 1.37
C ILE A 194 0.73 -19.23 0.41
N ALA A 195 0.85 -19.61 -0.86
CA ALA A 195 -0.19 -19.45 -1.86
C ALA A 195 -0.44 -20.81 -2.51
N THR A 196 -1.67 -21.31 -2.42
CA THR A 196 -2.06 -22.61 -2.95
C THR A 196 -3.00 -22.45 -4.13
N SER A 197 -3.06 -23.45 -5.03
CA SER A 197 -4.04 -23.48 -6.12
C SER A 197 -5.47 -23.59 -5.63
N GLU A 198 -5.66 -24.22 -4.46
CA GLU A 198 -6.94 -24.34 -3.80
C GLU A 198 -7.45 -22.99 -3.34
N SER A 199 -6.61 -22.20 -2.68
CA SER A 199 -6.94 -20.84 -2.22
C SER A 199 -7.14 -19.88 -3.39
N GLU A 200 -6.35 -20.00 -4.46
CA GLU A 200 -6.58 -19.25 -5.70
C GLU A 200 -7.96 -19.56 -6.29
N ALA A 201 -8.33 -20.85 -6.39
CA ALA A 201 -9.63 -21.26 -6.91
C ALA A 201 -10.79 -20.69 -6.09
N VAL A 202 -10.68 -20.70 -4.75
CA VAL A 202 -11.69 -20.11 -3.85
C VAL A 202 -11.88 -18.62 -4.14
N TYR A 203 -10.77 -17.86 -4.23
CA TYR A 203 -10.85 -16.42 -4.53
C TYR A 203 -11.46 -16.15 -5.91
N LEU A 204 -11.10 -16.94 -6.92
CA LEU A 204 -11.64 -16.81 -8.28
C LEU A 204 -13.15 -17.14 -8.33
N ASP A 205 -13.60 -18.17 -7.60
CA ASP A 205 -15.03 -18.52 -7.52
C ASP A 205 -15.85 -17.39 -6.88
N ILE A 206 -15.35 -16.82 -5.77
CA ILE A 206 -15.99 -15.67 -5.13
C ILE A 206 -16.01 -14.48 -6.09
N LEU A 207 -14.90 -14.18 -6.76
CA LEU A 207 -14.82 -13.09 -7.73
C LEU A 207 -15.82 -13.29 -8.87
N ASN A 208 -15.91 -14.50 -9.44
CA ASN A 208 -16.86 -14.80 -10.52
C ASN A 208 -18.32 -14.59 -10.09
N ARG A 209 -18.65 -14.94 -8.85
CA ARG A 209 -19.98 -14.67 -8.29
C ARG A 209 -20.23 -13.15 -8.16
N LEU A 210 -19.23 -12.37 -7.70
CA LEU A 210 -19.36 -10.91 -7.60
C LEU A 210 -19.43 -10.25 -9.00
N LYS A 211 -18.71 -10.79 -10.00
CA LYS A 211 -18.84 -10.37 -11.41
C LYS A 211 -20.27 -10.60 -11.94
N ALA A 212 -20.87 -11.73 -11.59
CA ALA A 212 -22.29 -11.98 -11.93
C ALA A 212 -23.26 -11.00 -11.26
N GLN A 213 -22.87 -10.37 -10.15
CA GLN A 213 -23.59 -9.28 -9.50
C GLN A 213 -23.23 -7.88 -10.05
N GLY A 214 -22.36 -7.82 -11.05
CA GLY A 214 -21.98 -6.60 -11.74
C GLY A 214 -20.67 -5.98 -11.28
N ALA A 215 -19.78 -6.72 -10.59
CA ALA A 215 -18.43 -6.23 -10.35
C ALA A 215 -17.68 -6.12 -11.68
N ASP A 216 -17.08 -4.95 -11.90
CA ASP A 216 -16.34 -4.60 -13.14
C ASP A 216 -14.81 -4.67 -12.97
N SER A 217 -14.35 -4.84 -11.74
CA SER A 217 -12.94 -4.86 -11.36
C SER A 217 -12.77 -5.49 -9.97
N VAL A 218 -11.55 -5.61 -9.49
CA VAL A 218 -11.26 -6.08 -8.12
C VAL A 218 -10.21 -5.21 -7.44
N ILE A 219 -10.49 -4.83 -6.18
CA ILE A 219 -9.55 -4.17 -5.28
C ILE A 219 -8.97 -5.23 -4.34
N LEU A 220 -7.63 -5.31 -4.28
CA LEU A 220 -6.89 -6.14 -3.35
C LEU A 220 -6.55 -5.31 -2.10
N GLY A 221 -7.47 -5.33 -1.12
CA GLY A 221 -7.39 -4.56 0.13
C GLY A 221 -6.55 -5.21 1.23
N CYS A 222 -5.77 -6.22 0.91
CA CYS A 222 -4.73 -6.79 1.74
C CYS A 222 -3.47 -6.98 0.90
N THR A 223 -2.33 -6.66 1.50
CA THR A 223 -1.02 -6.62 0.81
C THR A 223 -0.58 -7.95 0.23
N GLU A 224 -1.12 -9.05 0.68
CA GLU A 224 -0.73 -10.40 0.31
C GLU A 224 -1.63 -11.06 -0.74
N ILE A 225 -2.84 -10.49 -1.04
CA ILE A 225 -3.80 -11.10 -1.98
C ILE A 225 -3.26 -11.16 -3.42
N PHE A 226 -2.30 -10.30 -3.77
CA PHE A 226 -1.64 -10.37 -5.09
C PHE A 226 -0.93 -11.70 -5.36
N LEU A 227 -0.63 -12.49 -4.31
CA LEU A 227 -0.09 -13.84 -4.45
C LEU A 227 -1.07 -14.80 -5.13
N LEU A 228 -2.37 -14.55 -5.01
CA LEU A 228 -3.44 -15.37 -5.60
C LEU A 228 -4.09 -14.72 -6.81
N LEU A 229 -4.32 -13.40 -6.78
CA LEU A 229 -5.06 -12.69 -7.82
C LEU A 229 -4.18 -11.69 -8.58
N ASN A 230 -4.28 -11.75 -9.90
CA ASN A 230 -3.56 -10.85 -10.80
C ASN A 230 -4.37 -10.61 -12.08
N ALA A 231 -3.89 -9.73 -12.95
CA ALA A 231 -4.59 -9.38 -14.19
C ALA A 231 -4.75 -10.56 -15.18
N GLN A 232 -3.92 -11.61 -15.07
CA GLN A 232 -3.95 -12.77 -15.97
C GLN A 232 -5.05 -13.76 -15.59
N ASN A 233 -5.37 -13.91 -14.28
CA ASN A 233 -6.32 -14.92 -13.84
C ASN A 233 -7.72 -14.37 -13.49
N THR A 234 -7.88 -13.08 -13.19
CA THR A 234 -9.16 -12.48 -12.80
C THR A 234 -10.11 -12.18 -13.97
N GLY A 235 -9.56 -11.89 -15.15
CA GLY A 235 -10.32 -11.47 -16.33
C GLY A 235 -11.02 -10.11 -16.17
N VAL A 236 -10.65 -9.32 -15.16
CA VAL A 236 -11.08 -7.93 -14.92
C VAL A 236 -9.89 -7.10 -14.43
N PRO A 237 -9.94 -5.75 -14.50
CA PRO A 237 -8.90 -4.91 -13.92
C PRO A 237 -8.67 -5.22 -12.44
N VAL A 238 -7.40 -5.27 -12.04
CA VAL A 238 -6.95 -5.53 -10.66
C VAL A 238 -6.31 -4.27 -10.11
N TYR A 239 -6.75 -3.86 -8.92
CA TYR A 239 -6.24 -2.70 -8.20
C TYR A 239 -5.57 -3.15 -6.91
N ASP A 240 -4.25 -3.30 -6.95
CA ASP A 240 -3.43 -3.58 -5.77
C ASP A 240 -3.25 -2.29 -4.96
N THR A 241 -3.85 -2.27 -3.77
CA THR A 241 -3.85 -1.08 -2.90
C THR A 241 -2.44 -0.67 -2.47
N THR A 242 -1.52 -1.61 -2.31
CA THR A 242 -0.12 -1.33 -1.93
C THR A 242 0.63 -0.65 -3.05
N GLN A 243 0.53 -1.19 -4.26
CA GLN A 243 1.14 -0.61 -5.46
C GLN A 243 0.62 0.80 -5.71
N ILE A 244 -0.70 0.99 -5.64
CA ILE A 244 -1.37 2.28 -5.83
C ILE A 244 -0.94 3.29 -4.77
N HIS A 245 -0.87 2.86 -3.50
CA HIS A 245 -0.47 3.72 -2.39
C HIS A 245 0.98 4.19 -2.52
N CYS A 246 1.90 3.29 -2.91
CA CYS A 246 3.29 3.63 -3.19
C CYS A 246 3.41 4.61 -4.37
N GLN A 247 2.63 4.42 -5.44
CA GLN A 247 2.61 5.35 -6.58
C GLN A 247 2.12 6.75 -6.16
N ALA A 248 1.06 6.82 -5.35
CA ALA A 248 0.55 8.08 -4.82
C ALA A 248 1.56 8.77 -3.90
N ALA A 249 2.23 8.01 -3.04
CA ALA A 249 3.27 8.52 -2.15
C ALA A 249 4.48 9.06 -2.93
N LEU A 250 4.96 8.34 -3.94
CA LEU A 250 6.08 8.80 -4.76
C LEU A 250 5.70 10.05 -5.56
N ARG A 251 4.50 10.10 -6.15
CA ARG A 251 4.02 11.30 -6.85
C ARG A 251 4.01 12.51 -5.92
N ALA A 252 3.45 12.38 -4.71
CA ALA A 252 3.43 13.46 -3.72
C ALA A 252 4.84 13.86 -3.22
N ALA A 253 5.80 12.95 -3.31
CA ALA A 253 7.19 13.23 -2.96
C ALA A 253 7.97 13.95 -4.09
N LEU A 254 7.52 13.82 -5.33
CA LEU A 254 8.12 14.45 -6.51
C LEU A 254 7.53 15.85 -6.82
N ASP A 255 6.29 16.12 -6.36
CA ASP A 255 5.62 17.43 -6.46
C ASP A 255 6.25 18.46 -5.49
#